data_6be4c1a7b810bb08c117b996d119e602
#
_entry.id   6be4c1a7b810bb08c117b996d119e602
#
_cell.length_a   1.000
_cell.length_b   1.000
_cell.length_c   1.000
_cell.angle_alpha   90.00
_cell.angle_beta   90.00
_cell.angle_gamma   90.00
#
_symmetry.space_group_name_H-M   'P 1'
#
loop_
_entity.id
_entity.type
_entity.pdbx_description
1 polymer ?
#
loop_
_entity_poly.entity_id
_entity_poly.type
_entity_poly.pdbx_seq_one_letter_code
_entity_poly.pdbx_strand_id
1 'polypeptide(L)'
;MKPRKPPPDQDDLLRARLVEMIDMRHELVKLAVLIDWDVFEQEWAGFFPSHTGRPATSPRLVAGLLYLQHAYALSDEAVVARWAENPYWQHFCGETFFQHRLPIDPSSMTRWRQRIGEEGVEWMLTQTIEAGKHAGVVKGSDLKRVTIDTTVMEKNIAHPTDARLYETARRKLVALAREAGIGLRQNYNRLAPRLAGQVGRYAHARQFKRMRKALRRLKGYTGRVLRDIERQLGKVPVGALKARLVEMIALVSRLLAQKPKDKRKLYSLHEPAVDCISKGKAHKRYEFGTKVSVATTNRGGFVVGMRALSGNPYDGHTLAEALEQVEILTDQRPEFAFVDRGYRGHGVENVKVFISGAKRGVTRTIAKLLRRRSAIEPMIGHMKTDGRLTRCPLKGTDGDAIFAVL
;
A
#
# COMPACT_ATOMS: atom_id res chain seq x y z
N MET A 1 -6.24 -7.35 -26.33
CA MET A 1 -6.85 -6.58 -27.43
C MET A 1 -6.91 -5.13 -26.97
N LYS A 2 -6.47 -4.18 -27.78
CA LYS A 2 -6.57 -2.75 -27.43
C LYS A 2 -8.02 -2.36 -27.19
N PRO A 3 -8.32 -1.41 -26.29
CA PRO A 3 -9.67 -0.88 -26.14
C PRO A 3 -10.18 -0.36 -27.48
N ARG A 4 -11.44 -0.60 -27.80
CA ARG A 4 -12.07 0.07 -28.93
C ARG A 4 -12.25 1.54 -28.56
N LYS A 5 -11.76 2.44 -29.40
CA LYS A 5 -12.20 3.83 -29.31
C LYS A 5 -13.71 3.84 -29.48
N PRO A 6 -14.46 4.59 -28.64
CA PRO A 6 -15.88 4.82 -28.93
C PRO A 6 -16.00 5.39 -30.34
N PRO A 7 -17.07 5.06 -31.08
CA PRO A 7 -17.30 5.68 -32.39
C PRO A 7 -17.26 7.19 -32.21
N PRO A 8 -16.71 7.96 -33.20
CA PRO A 8 -16.77 9.40 -33.15
C PRO A 8 -18.23 9.81 -32.98
N ASP A 9 -18.46 10.77 -32.12
CA ASP A 9 -19.74 11.32 -31.65
C ASP A 9 -20.92 11.11 -32.62
N GLN A 10 -21.53 9.93 -32.54
CA GLN A 10 -22.83 9.74 -33.13
C GLN A 10 -23.83 10.31 -32.12
N ASP A 11 -24.39 11.47 -32.44
CA ASP A 11 -25.45 12.06 -31.63
C ASP A 11 -26.60 11.06 -31.53
N ASP A 12 -26.73 10.48 -30.36
CA ASP A 12 -27.91 9.71 -30.03
C ASP A 12 -29.02 10.71 -29.66
N LEU A 13 -29.87 11.05 -30.62
CA LEU A 13 -30.93 12.04 -30.50
C LEU A 13 -31.90 11.78 -29.33
N LEU A 14 -31.86 10.59 -28.73
CA LEU A 14 -32.73 10.18 -27.64
C LEU A 14 -32.03 10.11 -26.29
N ARG A 15 -30.72 10.40 -26.21
CA ARG A 15 -29.93 10.34 -24.98
C ARG A 15 -29.22 11.65 -24.72
N ALA A 16 -29.53 12.30 -23.60
CA ALA A 16 -28.79 13.49 -23.16
C ALA A 16 -27.33 13.13 -22.85
N ARG A 17 -26.42 13.97 -23.30
CA ARG A 17 -24.99 13.85 -22.96
C ARG A 17 -24.77 14.21 -21.48
N LEU A 18 -23.78 13.56 -20.84
CA LEU A 18 -23.44 13.87 -19.44
C LEU A 18 -23.11 15.37 -19.25
N VAL A 19 -22.47 16.02 -20.22
CA VAL A 19 -22.14 17.45 -20.17
C VAL A 19 -23.37 18.36 -20.09
N GLU A 20 -24.54 17.88 -20.55
CA GLU A 20 -25.81 18.60 -20.47
C GLU A 20 -26.53 18.36 -19.12
N MET A 21 -26.15 17.31 -18.41
CA MET A 21 -26.78 16.88 -17.17
C MET A 21 -26.02 17.35 -15.92
N ILE A 22 -24.72 17.66 -16.02
CA ILE A 22 -23.83 17.97 -14.90
C ILE A 22 -23.41 19.44 -14.89
N ASP A 23 -23.06 19.97 -13.71
CA ASP A 23 -22.47 21.32 -13.60
C ASP A 23 -21.00 21.26 -14.06
N MET A 24 -20.69 21.90 -15.18
CA MET A 24 -19.34 21.97 -15.74
C MET A 24 -18.33 22.71 -14.84
N ARG A 25 -18.79 23.43 -13.81
CA ARG A 25 -17.95 24.09 -12.81
C ARG A 25 -17.54 23.16 -11.66
N HIS A 26 -18.08 21.96 -11.61
CA HIS A 26 -17.76 20.97 -10.58
C HIS A 26 -16.27 20.61 -10.56
N GLU A 27 -15.70 20.37 -9.39
CA GLU A 27 -14.26 20.14 -9.20
C GLU A 27 -13.73 18.93 -10.00
N LEU A 28 -14.48 17.83 -10.04
CA LEU A 28 -14.10 16.64 -10.83
C LEU A 28 -14.10 16.91 -12.34
N VAL A 29 -15.00 17.78 -12.83
CA VAL A 29 -15.01 18.16 -14.25
C VAL A 29 -13.77 19.01 -14.58
N LYS A 30 -13.44 19.97 -13.74
CA LYS A 30 -12.20 20.77 -13.88
C LYS A 30 -10.97 19.87 -13.84
N LEU A 31 -10.92 18.93 -12.90
CA LEU A 31 -9.81 17.97 -12.79
C LEU A 31 -9.71 17.08 -14.04
N ALA A 32 -10.85 16.63 -14.60
CA ALA A 32 -10.87 15.83 -15.83
C ALA A 32 -10.24 16.58 -17.02
N VAL A 33 -10.35 17.90 -17.08
CA VAL A 33 -9.73 18.72 -18.14
C VAL A 33 -8.22 18.92 -17.92
N LEU A 34 -7.76 18.92 -16.67
CA LEU A 34 -6.34 19.12 -16.33
C LEU A 34 -5.47 17.87 -16.56
N ILE A 35 -6.09 16.69 -16.55
CA ILE A 35 -5.39 15.42 -16.79
C ILE A 35 -5.37 15.15 -18.30
N ASP A 36 -4.18 14.85 -18.83
CA ASP A 36 -4.01 14.43 -20.21
C ASP A 36 -4.35 12.91 -20.35
N TRP A 37 -5.60 12.62 -20.67
CA TRP A 37 -6.08 11.24 -20.81
C TRP A 37 -5.55 10.53 -22.05
N ASP A 38 -5.16 11.24 -23.11
CA ASP A 38 -4.59 10.62 -24.32
C ASP A 38 -3.22 10.01 -24.04
N VAL A 39 -2.45 10.63 -23.16
CA VAL A 39 -1.18 10.09 -22.66
C VAL A 39 -1.41 8.79 -21.88
N PHE A 40 -2.49 8.70 -21.07
CA PHE A 40 -2.85 7.43 -20.41
C PHE A 40 -3.15 6.30 -21.41
N GLU A 41 -3.83 6.59 -22.50
CA GLU A 41 -4.12 5.58 -23.50
C GLU A 41 -2.86 5.10 -24.24
N GLN A 42 -1.91 6.00 -24.48
CA GLN A 42 -0.66 5.68 -25.17
C GLN A 42 0.29 4.88 -24.27
N GLU A 43 0.61 5.39 -23.09
CA GLU A 43 1.56 4.77 -22.16
C GLU A 43 1.06 3.42 -21.63
N TRP A 44 -0.21 3.36 -21.26
CA TRP A 44 -0.80 2.12 -20.75
C TRP A 44 -1.13 1.10 -21.86
N ALA A 45 -1.00 1.46 -23.14
CA ALA A 45 -1.16 0.50 -24.24
C ALA A 45 -0.23 -0.71 -24.13
N GLY A 46 0.97 -0.52 -23.55
CA GLY A 46 1.94 -1.59 -23.29
C GLY A 46 1.46 -2.66 -22.32
N PHE A 47 0.55 -2.31 -21.39
CA PHE A 47 -0.06 -3.28 -20.47
C PHE A 47 -1.13 -4.17 -21.12
N PHE A 48 -1.43 -3.98 -22.42
CA PHE A 48 -2.39 -4.77 -23.20
C PHE A 48 -1.69 -5.58 -24.32
N PRO A 49 -1.01 -6.68 -23.98
CA PRO A 49 -0.07 -7.32 -24.92
C PRO A 49 -0.72 -8.13 -26.05
N SER A 50 -2.05 -8.34 -26.08
CA SER A 50 -2.65 -9.22 -27.08
C SER A 50 -3.64 -8.51 -28.01
N HIS A 51 -3.55 -8.84 -29.29
CA HIS A 51 -4.53 -8.47 -30.33
C HIS A 51 -5.76 -9.41 -30.36
N THR A 52 -5.79 -10.45 -29.52
CA THR A 52 -6.82 -11.49 -29.45
C THR A 52 -7.60 -11.42 -28.15
N GLY A 53 -8.88 -11.75 -28.17
CA GLY A 53 -9.76 -11.81 -27.03
C GLY A 53 -10.76 -10.63 -26.94
N ARG A 54 -11.46 -10.53 -25.77
CA ARG A 54 -12.38 -9.43 -25.51
C ARG A 54 -11.63 -8.08 -25.48
N PRO A 55 -12.19 -7.00 -26.07
CA PRO A 55 -11.62 -5.66 -25.95
C PRO A 55 -11.34 -5.30 -24.48
N ALA A 56 -10.16 -4.76 -24.25
CA ALA A 56 -9.77 -4.33 -22.91
C ALA A 56 -10.61 -3.13 -22.44
N THR A 57 -10.73 -2.99 -21.13
CA THR A 57 -11.31 -1.81 -20.50
C THR A 57 -10.46 -0.58 -20.84
N SER A 58 -11.09 0.57 -21.07
CA SER A 58 -10.38 1.83 -21.32
C SER A 58 -9.40 2.15 -20.18
N PRO A 59 -8.14 2.53 -20.49
CA PRO A 59 -7.19 3.05 -19.49
C PRO A 59 -7.75 4.19 -18.68
N ARG A 60 -8.44 5.15 -19.30
CA ARG A 60 -9.10 6.27 -18.61
C ARG A 60 -10.12 5.80 -17.58
N LEU A 61 -10.93 4.78 -17.88
CA LEU A 61 -11.88 4.22 -16.91
C LEU A 61 -11.15 3.63 -15.69
N VAL A 62 -10.09 2.84 -15.93
CA VAL A 62 -9.34 2.20 -14.84
C VAL A 62 -8.60 3.23 -13.99
N ALA A 63 -7.89 4.17 -14.60
CA ALA A 63 -7.21 5.25 -13.91
C ALA A 63 -8.20 6.12 -13.13
N GLY A 64 -9.31 6.51 -13.76
CA GLY A 64 -10.38 7.27 -13.13
C GLY A 64 -10.95 6.59 -11.90
N LEU A 65 -11.22 5.27 -11.97
CA LEU A 65 -11.67 4.49 -10.81
C LEU A 65 -10.63 4.42 -9.70
N LEU A 66 -9.33 4.31 -10.02
CA LEU A 66 -8.26 4.32 -9.02
C LEU A 66 -8.16 5.69 -8.34
N TYR A 67 -8.20 6.79 -9.09
CA TYR A 67 -8.23 8.14 -8.50
C TYR A 67 -9.43 8.34 -7.58
N LEU A 68 -10.63 7.99 -8.05
CA LEU A 68 -11.86 8.11 -7.27
C LEU A 68 -11.85 7.23 -6.02
N GLN A 69 -11.31 6.01 -6.14
CA GLN A 69 -11.19 5.08 -5.02
C GLN A 69 -10.36 5.68 -3.87
N HIS A 70 -9.22 6.27 -4.18
CA HIS A 70 -8.32 6.84 -3.19
C HIS A 70 -8.82 8.19 -2.69
N ALA A 71 -9.30 9.08 -3.57
CA ALA A 71 -9.85 10.38 -3.20
C ALA A 71 -11.05 10.29 -2.24
N TYR A 72 -11.88 9.24 -2.39
CA TYR A 72 -13.06 9.03 -1.55
C TYR A 72 -12.93 7.89 -0.53
N ALA A 73 -11.73 7.36 -0.34
CA ALA A 73 -11.42 6.30 0.62
C ALA A 73 -12.30 5.04 0.51
N LEU A 74 -12.58 4.56 -0.72
CA LEU A 74 -13.55 3.50 -1.00
C LEU A 74 -12.89 2.12 -1.20
N SER A 75 -13.67 1.05 -1.01
CA SER A 75 -13.31 -0.31 -1.45
C SER A 75 -13.50 -0.48 -2.97
N ASP A 76 -12.97 -1.58 -3.52
CA ASP A 76 -13.14 -1.92 -4.94
C ASP A 76 -14.64 -2.03 -5.31
N GLU A 77 -15.42 -2.67 -4.44
CA GLU A 77 -16.87 -2.82 -4.63
C GLU A 77 -17.60 -1.47 -4.55
N ALA A 78 -17.22 -0.63 -3.58
CA ALA A 78 -17.90 0.63 -3.34
C ALA A 78 -17.62 1.65 -4.44
N VAL A 79 -16.39 1.73 -4.99
CA VAL A 79 -16.09 2.68 -6.06
C VAL A 79 -16.83 2.31 -7.35
N VAL A 80 -16.88 1.01 -7.68
CA VAL A 80 -17.57 0.52 -8.89
C VAL A 80 -19.09 0.71 -8.77
N ALA A 81 -19.67 0.45 -7.58
CA ALA A 81 -21.10 0.65 -7.35
C ALA A 81 -21.49 2.13 -7.45
N ARG A 82 -20.75 3.02 -6.75
CA ARG A 82 -21.01 4.48 -6.79
C ARG A 82 -20.79 5.10 -8.16
N TRP A 83 -19.90 4.56 -8.96
CA TRP A 83 -19.70 5.03 -10.32
C TRP A 83 -20.98 4.90 -11.15
N ALA A 84 -21.73 3.80 -11.02
CA ALA A 84 -22.99 3.58 -11.75
C ALA A 84 -24.10 4.56 -11.35
N GLU A 85 -23.99 5.22 -10.18
CA GLU A 85 -24.99 6.15 -9.66
C GLU A 85 -24.59 7.62 -9.85
N ASN A 86 -23.32 7.91 -10.20
CA ASN A 86 -22.80 9.26 -10.19
C ASN A 86 -22.37 9.74 -11.59
N PRO A 87 -23.11 10.68 -12.20
CA PRO A 87 -22.79 11.17 -13.55
C PRO A 87 -21.45 11.93 -13.62
N TYR A 88 -21.03 12.62 -12.54
CA TYR A 88 -19.72 13.27 -12.50
C TYR A 88 -18.57 12.28 -12.55
N TRP A 89 -18.73 11.12 -11.88
CA TRP A 89 -17.73 10.04 -11.90
C TRP A 89 -17.63 9.38 -13.26
N GLN A 90 -18.78 9.20 -13.92
CA GLN A 90 -18.84 8.68 -15.28
C GLN A 90 -18.17 9.63 -16.27
N HIS A 91 -18.46 10.93 -16.18
CA HIS A 91 -17.80 11.94 -16.99
C HIS A 91 -16.29 11.98 -16.75
N PHE A 92 -15.83 11.96 -15.49
CA PHE A 92 -14.42 11.90 -15.13
C PHE A 92 -13.72 10.68 -15.75
N CYS A 93 -14.37 9.53 -15.74
CA CYS A 93 -13.89 8.28 -16.33
C CYS A 93 -14.05 8.18 -17.86
N GLY A 94 -14.59 9.22 -18.53
CA GLY A 94 -14.61 9.33 -19.98
C GLY A 94 -15.89 8.85 -20.66
N GLU A 95 -16.99 8.64 -19.91
CA GLU A 95 -18.28 8.35 -20.51
C GLU A 95 -18.91 9.62 -21.11
N THR A 96 -19.54 9.45 -22.27
CA THR A 96 -20.31 10.52 -22.93
C THR A 96 -21.76 10.53 -22.50
N PHE A 97 -22.33 9.33 -22.32
CA PHE A 97 -23.73 9.13 -21.92
C PHE A 97 -23.82 8.39 -20.59
N PHE A 98 -24.86 8.67 -19.82
CA PHE A 98 -25.08 8.01 -18.53
C PHE A 98 -25.23 6.49 -18.69
N GLN A 99 -24.46 5.72 -17.91
CA GLN A 99 -24.47 4.27 -17.88
C GLN A 99 -25.18 3.76 -16.64
N HIS A 100 -26.08 2.79 -16.81
CA HIS A 100 -26.85 2.18 -15.72
C HIS A 100 -26.27 0.85 -15.21
N ARG A 101 -25.19 0.37 -15.84
CA ARG A 101 -24.55 -0.90 -15.51
C ARG A 101 -23.17 -0.64 -14.92
N LEU A 102 -22.73 -1.56 -14.06
CA LEU A 102 -21.35 -1.51 -13.54
C LEU A 102 -20.36 -1.54 -14.71
N PRO A 103 -19.33 -0.65 -14.69
CA PRO A 103 -18.36 -0.55 -15.78
C PRO A 103 -17.45 -1.78 -15.86
N ILE A 104 -17.11 -2.34 -14.71
CA ILE A 104 -16.26 -3.53 -14.55
C ILE A 104 -16.72 -4.35 -13.36
N ASP A 105 -16.31 -5.61 -13.30
CA ASP A 105 -16.38 -6.40 -12.07
C ASP A 105 -15.37 -5.87 -11.04
N PRO A 106 -15.73 -5.67 -9.76
CA PRO A 106 -14.81 -5.15 -8.73
C PRO A 106 -13.49 -5.92 -8.63
N SER A 107 -13.50 -7.24 -8.84
CA SER A 107 -12.27 -8.05 -8.85
C SER A 107 -11.29 -7.65 -9.96
N SER A 108 -11.76 -6.98 -10.99
CA SER A 108 -10.92 -6.45 -12.07
C SER A 108 -9.97 -5.35 -11.59
N MET A 109 -10.33 -4.59 -10.54
CA MET A 109 -9.46 -3.58 -9.92
C MET A 109 -8.16 -4.22 -9.39
N THR A 110 -8.27 -5.39 -8.75
CA THR A 110 -7.09 -6.14 -8.28
C THR A 110 -6.21 -6.59 -9.44
N ARG A 111 -6.81 -7.11 -10.52
CA ARG A 111 -6.06 -7.55 -11.72
C ARG A 111 -5.37 -6.37 -12.42
N TRP A 112 -6.02 -5.22 -12.46
CA TRP A 112 -5.43 -4.00 -13.02
C TRP A 112 -4.25 -3.52 -12.20
N ARG A 113 -4.38 -3.39 -10.88
CA ARG A 113 -3.25 -3.02 -9.99
C ARG A 113 -2.05 -3.96 -10.18
N GLN A 114 -2.28 -5.28 -10.29
CA GLN A 114 -1.21 -6.24 -10.58
C GLN A 114 -0.56 -6.05 -11.95
N ARG A 115 -1.34 -5.62 -12.94
CA ARG A 115 -0.87 -5.42 -14.30
C ARG A 115 -0.08 -4.14 -14.48
N ILE A 116 -0.55 -3.03 -13.93
CA ILE A 116 0.15 -1.74 -14.02
C ILE A 116 1.37 -1.68 -13.09
N GLY A 117 1.34 -2.43 -11.97
CA GLY A 117 2.45 -2.51 -11.03
C GLY A 117 2.81 -1.18 -10.38
N GLU A 118 4.01 -1.13 -9.77
CA GLU A 118 4.57 0.08 -9.17
C GLU A 118 4.83 1.16 -10.22
N GLU A 119 5.41 0.78 -11.36
CA GLU A 119 5.71 1.68 -12.48
C GLU A 119 4.48 2.44 -12.97
N GLY A 120 3.36 1.72 -13.19
CA GLY A 120 2.12 2.35 -13.66
C GLY A 120 1.48 3.30 -12.64
N VAL A 121 1.63 3.07 -11.33
CA VAL A 121 1.12 4.00 -10.31
C VAL A 121 2.06 5.19 -10.08
N GLU A 122 3.38 5.01 -10.18
CA GLU A 122 4.33 6.13 -10.19
C GLU A 122 4.06 7.06 -11.38
N TRP A 123 3.78 6.48 -12.53
CA TRP A 123 3.37 7.27 -13.70
C TRP A 123 2.03 8.03 -13.48
N MET A 124 1.05 7.44 -12.78
CA MET A 124 -0.17 8.16 -12.37
C MET A 124 0.17 9.36 -11.46
N LEU A 125 1.12 9.22 -10.56
CA LEU A 125 1.57 10.32 -9.71
C LEU A 125 2.23 11.43 -10.55
N THR A 126 3.04 11.06 -11.56
CA THR A 126 3.60 12.03 -12.53
C THR A 126 2.48 12.84 -13.20
N GLN A 127 1.42 12.18 -13.70
CA GLN A 127 0.29 12.86 -14.32
C GLN A 127 -0.47 13.77 -13.33
N THR A 128 -0.55 13.38 -12.06
CA THR A 128 -1.12 14.22 -11.00
C THR A 128 -0.27 15.48 -10.76
N ILE A 129 1.06 15.34 -10.79
CA ILE A 129 1.99 16.46 -10.66
C ILE A 129 1.87 17.41 -11.88
N GLU A 130 1.80 16.86 -13.08
CA GLU A 130 1.61 17.65 -14.30
C GLU A 130 0.27 18.41 -14.29
N ALA A 131 -0.82 17.75 -13.89
CA ALA A 131 -2.10 18.42 -13.68
C ALA A 131 -1.99 19.58 -12.67
N GLY A 132 -1.22 19.38 -11.59
CA GLY A 132 -0.93 20.44 -10.62
C GLY A 132 -0.09 21.59 -11.20
N LYS A 133 0.83 21.32 -12.13
CA LYS A 133 1.58 22.35 -12.88
C LYS A 133 0.65 23.12 -13.83
N HIS A 134 -0.19 22.42 -14.59
CA HIS A 134 -1.17 23.04 -15.51
C HIS A 134 -2.18 23.92 -14.76
N ALA A 135 -2.62 23.50 -13.57
CA ALA A 135 -3.48 24.30 -12.70
C ALA A 135 -2.78 25.49 -12.04
N GLY A 136 -1.45 25.63 -12.19
CA GLY A 136 -0.66 26.67 -11.54
C GLY A 136 -0.49 26.50 -10.02
N VAL A 137 -0.91 25.36 -9.46
CA VAL A 137 -0.78 25.02 -8.04
C VAL A 137 0.66 24.67 -7.69
N VAL A 138 1.36 24.02 -8.61
CA VAL A 138 2.79 23.66 -8.50
C VAL A 138 3.58 24.46 -9.50
N LYS A 139 4.54 25.26 -9.01
CA LYS A 139 5.46 26.03 -9.87
C LYS A 139 6.83 25.37 -9.87
N GLY A 140 7.59 25.48 -10.95
CA GLY A 140 8.96 24.99 -11.03
C GLY A 140 9.87 25.52 -9.91
N SER A 141 9.64 26.73 -9.42
CA SER A 141 10.34 27.28 -8.25
C SER A 141 10.04 26.55 -6.94
N ASP A 142 8.87 25.90 -6.81
CA ASP A 142 8.49 25.13 -5.61
C ASP A 142 9.17 23.76 -5.60
N LEU A 143 9.42 23.17 -6.78
CA LEU A 143 10.11 21.88 -6.95
C LEU A 143 11.60 21.95 -6.55
N LYS A 144 12.21 23.14 -6.56
CA LYS A 144 13.59 23.35 -6.11
C LYS A 144 13.79 23.04 -4.61
N ARG A 145 12.71 23.03 -3.82
CA ARG A 145 12.76 22.90 -2.36
C ARG A 145 11.76 21.86 -1.89
N VAL A 146 12.29 20.72 -1.48
CA VAL A 146 11.46 19.61 -1.00
C VAL A 146 11.64 19.37 0.49
N THR A 147 10.57 18.90 1.12
CA THR A 147 10.59 18.36 2.48
C THR A 147 10.36 16.87 2.39
N ILE A 148 11.24 16.08 3.03
CA ILE A 148 11.16 14.62 3.01
C ILE A 148 11.05 14.10 4.43
N ASP A 149 10.12 13.18 4.65
CA ASP A 149 9.92 12.48 5.92
C ASP A 149 9.46 11.05 5.65
N THR A 150 9.52 10.18 6.67
CA THR A 150 9.00 8.83 6.57
C THR A 150 7.81 8.62 7.49
N THR A 151 6.88 7.80 7.04
CA THR A 151 5.76 7.34 7.86
C THR A 151 5.64 5.82 7.83
N VAL A 152 4.77 5.24 8.67
CA VAL A 152 4.45 3.82 8.65
C VAL A 152 3.05 3.66 8.06
N MET A 153 2.97 2.90 7.00
CA MET A 153 1.73 2.36 6.46
C MET A 153 1.52 0.96 7.07
N GLU A 154 0.53 0.84 7.95
CA GLU A 154 0.27 -0.44 8.61
C GLU A 154 -0.34 -1.45 7.65
N LYS A 155 0.03 -2.72 7.78
CA LYS A 155 -0.64 -3.81 7.08
C LYS A 155 -1.97 -4.16 7.72
N ASN A 156 -2.90 -4.67 6.90
CA ASN A 156 -4.18 -5.18 7.41
C ASN A 156 -4.00 -6.55 8.08
N ILE A 157 -3.28 -6.55 9.19
CA ILE A 157 -3.05 -7.73 10.03
C ILE A 157 -3.62 -7.53 11.43
N ALA A 158 -4.00 -8.63 12.07
CA ALA A 158 -4.33 -8.59 13.48
C ALA A 158 -3.06 -8.37 14.31
N HIS A 159 -3.14 -7.58 15.41
CA HIS A 159 -1.99 -7.32 16.28
C HIS A 159 -1.28 -8.63 16.66
N PRO A 160 0.00 -8.79 16.32
CA PRO A 160 0.72 -10.06 16.49
C PRO A 160 1.03 -10.30 17.96
N THR A 161 0.58 -11.45 18.45
CA THR A 161 1.02 -12.05 19.71
C THR A 161 1.44 -13.48 19.43
N ASP A 162 2.43 -14.00 20.17
CA ASP A 162 2.90 -15.37 19.97
C ASP A 162 1.76 -16.38 20.06
N ALA A 163 0.81 -16.19 21.00
CA ALA A 163 -0.34 -17.06 21.15
C ALA A 163 -1.24 -17.07 19.92
N ARG A 164 -1.52 -15.89 19.34
CA ARG A 164 -2.32 -15.78 18.12
C ARG A 164 -1.60 -16.38 16.92
N LEU A 165 -0.31 -16.16 16.81
CA LEU A 165 0.51 -16.71 15.71
C LEU A 165 0.54 -18.24 15.78
N TYR A 166 0.81 -18.85 16.94
CA TYR A 166 0.82 -20.31 17.10
C TYR A 166 -0.55 -20.92 16.82
N GLU A 167 -1.63 -20.33 17.31
CA GLU A 167 -2.98 -20.85 17.05
C GLU A 167 -3.37 -20.73 15.58
N THR A 168 -3.07 -19.61 14.94
CA THR A 168 -3.31 -19.41 13.51
C THR A 168 -2.48 -20.40 12.67
N ALA A 169 -1.21 -20.60 13.02
CA ALA A 169 -0.33 -21.59 12.37
C ALA A 169 -0.91 -23.00 12.47
N ARG A 170 -1.26 -23.43 13.69
CA ARG A 170 -1.89 -24.74 13.90
C ARG A 170 -3.16 -24.90 13.07
N ARG A 171 -4.07 -23.91 13.10
CA ARG A 171 -5.34 -23.95 12.37
C ARG A 171 -5.13 -24.07 10.86
N LYS A 172 -4.19 -23.29 10.29
CA LYS A 172 -3.85 -23.35 8.85
C LYS A 172 -3.22 -24.69 8.48
N LEU A 173 -2.30 -25.23 9.30
CA LEU A 173 -1.71 -26.54 9.09
C LEU A 173 -2.78 -27.64 9.10
N VAL A 174 -3.70 -27.63 10.07
CA VAL A 174 -4.79 -28.61 10.16
C VAL A 174 -5.72 -28.54 8.95
N ALA A 175 -6.04 -27.31 8.48
CA ALA A 175 -6.87 -27.11 7.29
C ALA A 175 -6.21 -27.70 6.04
N LEU A 176 -4.92 -27.38 5.81
CA LEU A 176 -4.15 -27.92 4.68
C LEU A 176 -3.95 -29.43 4.76
N ALA A 177 -3.71 -29.98 5.96
CA ALA A 177 -3.60 -31.42 6.17
C ALA A 177 -4.92 -32.13 5.79
N ARG A 178 -6.07 -31.55 6.17
CA ARG A 178 -7.38 -32.10 5.82
C ARG A 178 -7.61 -32.05 4.29
N GLU A 179 -7.27 -30.93 3.65
CA GLU A 179 -7.36 -30.77 2.19
C GLU A 179 -6.46 -31.79 1.46
N ALA A 180 -5.28 -32.10 2.03
CA ALA A 180 -4.32 -33.06 1.49
C ALA A 180 -4.61 -34.54 1.88
N GLY A 181 -5.71 -34.83 2.57
CA GLY A 181 -6.03 -36.18 3.01
C GLY A 181 -5.10 -36.73 4.09
N ILE A 182 -4.32 -35.88 4.78
CA ILE A 182 -3.40 -36.34 5.85
C ILE A 182 -4.18 -36.56 7.15
N GLY A 183 -4.16 -37.79 7.63
CA GLY A 183 -4.70 -38.16 8.94
C GLY A 183 -3.80 -37.67 10.07
N LEU A 184 -4.23 -36.68 10.84
CA LEU A 184 -3.47 -36.19 12.00
C LEU A 184 -3.79 -37.03 13.26
N ARG A 185 -2.77 -37.44 14.00
CA ARG A 185 -2.94 -38.12 15.31
C ARG A 185 -3.71 -37.23 16.30
N GLN A 186 -3.40 -35.93 16.29
CA GLN A 186 -4.04 -34.92 17.15
C GLN A 186 -4.07 -33.57 16.43
N ASN A 187 -5.25 -32.94 16.30
CA ASN A 187 -5.40 -31.63 15.66
C ASN A 187 -5.47 -30.46 16.66
N TYR A 188 -5.73 -30.74 17.93
CA TYR A 188 -5.86 -29.78 19.04
C TYR A 188 -6.95 -28.72 18.84
N ASN A 189 -7.98 -28.95 18.00
CA ASN A 189 -9.00 -27.96 17.66
C ASN A 189 -9.78 -27.44 18.88
N ARG A 190 -9.98 -28.26 19.92
CA ARG A 190 -10.66 -27.86 21.17
C ARG A 190 -9.72 -27.23 22.19
N LEU A 191 -8.48 -27.71 22.28
CA LEU A 191 -7.55 -27.34 23.35
C LEU A 191 -6.78 -26.07 23.03
N ALA A 192 -6.32 -25.91 21.78
CA ALA A 192 -5.44 -24.80 21.42
C ALA A 192 -6.14 -23.41 21.48
N PRO A 193 -7.39 -23.21 20.99
CA PRO A 193 -8.09 -21.92 21.14
C PRO A 193 -8.31 -21.55 22.62
N ARG A 194 -8.69 -22.52 23.47
CA ARG A 194 -8.86 -22.30 24.91
C ARG A 194 -7.57 -21.87 25.57
N LEU A 195 -6.46 -22.53 25.20
CA LEU A 195 -5.13 -22.23 25.72
C LEU A 195 -4.64 -20.85 25.25
N ALA A 196 -4.88 -20.47 23.99
CA ALA A 196 -4.58 -19.12 23.48
C ALA A 196 -5.36 -18.05 24.24
N GLY A 197 -6.65 -18.26 24.54
CA GLY A 197 -7.44 -17.38 25.39
C GLY A 197 -6.89 -17.27 26.83
N GLN A 198 -6.41 -18.40 27.40
CA GLN A 198 -5.76 -18.38 28.71
C GLN A 198 -4.48 -17.55 28.71
N VAL A 199 -3.64 -17.65 27.67
CA VAL A 199 -2.43 -16.83 27.54
C VAL A 199 -2.80 -15.34 27.60
N GLY A 200 -3.85 -14.91 26.89
CA GLY A 200 -4.34 -13.53 26.92
C GLY A 200 -4.78 -13.10 28.30
N ARG A 201 -5.61 -13.91 28.99
CA ARG A 201 -6.07 -13.61 30.36
C ARG A 201 -4.91 -13.50 31.34
N TYR A 202 -3.93 -14.42 31.29
CA TYR A 202 -2.75 -14.34 32.16
C TYR A 202 -1.86 -13.16 31.87
N ALA A 203 -1.75 -12.74 30.61
CA ALA A 203 -1.02 -11.52 30.23
C ALA A 203 -1.68 -10.27 30.81
N HIS A 204 -3.01 -10.15 30.67
CA HIS A 204 -3.79 -9.05 31.21
C HIS A 204 -3.69 -8.98 32.74
N ALA A 205 -3.79 -10.11 33.41
CA ALA A 205 -3.63 -10.24 34.88
C ALA A 205 -2.16 -10.19 35.35
N ARG A 206 -1.20 -9.86 34.48
CA ARG A 206 0.24 -9.80 34.76
C ARG A 206 0.83 -11.08 35.37
N GLN A 207 0.18 -12.24 35.19
CA GLN A 207 0.63 -13.55 35.68
C GLN A 207 1.63 -14.19 34.68
N PHE A 208 2.76 -13.56 34.47
CA PHE A 208 3.71 -13.92 33.41
C PHE A 208 4.29 -15.34 33.49
N LYS A 209 4.44 -15.90 34.69
CA LYS A 209 4.89 -17.32 34.86
C LYS A 209 3.87 -18.29 34.25
N ARG A 210 2.58 -18.11 34.60
CA ARG A 210 1.47 -18.92 34.05
C ARG A 210 1.29 -18.72 32.55
N MET A 211 1.36 -17.46 32.10
CA MET A 211 1.34 -17.10 30.68
C MET A 211 2.41 -17.86 29.88
N ARG A 212 3.68 -17.82 30.34
CA ARG A 212 4.79 -18.51 29.64
C ARG A 212 4.60 -20.01 29.62
N LYS A 213 4.08 -20.63 30.69
CA LYS A 213 3.78 -22.07 30.74
C LYS A 213 2.70 -22.45 29.70
N ALA A 214 1.61 -21.66 29.64
CA ALA A 214 0.53 -21.87 28.68
C ALA A 214 1.01 -21.66 27.23
N LEU A 215 1.79 -20.61 26.98
CA LEU A 215 2.38 -20.30 25.67
C LEU A 215 3.32 -21.41 25.17
N ARG A 216 4.19 -21.94 26.04
CA ARG A 216 5.07 -23.07 25.73
C ARG A 216 4.26 -24.31 25.34
N ARG A 217 3.17 -24.57 26.03
CA ARG A 217 2.26 -25.68 25.76
C ARG A 217 1.58 -25.52 24.38
N LEU A 218 1.12 -24.29 24.06
CA LEU A 218 0.51 -23.96 22.77
C LEU A 218 1.53 -24.12 21.62
N LYS A 219 2.75 -23.60 21.81
CA LYS A 219 3.87 -23.82 20.88
C LYS A 219 4.11 -25.33 20.64
N GLY A 220 4.06 -26.12 21.69
CA GLY A 220 4.19 -27.59 21.60
C GLY A 220 3.08 -28.25 20.78
N TYR A 221 1.83 -27.79 20.88
CA TYR A 221 0.73 -28.30 20.06
C TYR A 221 0.95 -28.02 18.58
N THR A 222 1.33 -26.79 18.24
CA THR A 222 1.64 -26.40 16.86
C THR A 222 2.80 -27.23 16.29
N GLY A 223 3.88 -27.42 17.07
CA GLY A 223 5.02 -28.20 16.64
C GLY A 223 4.71 -29.70 16.48
N ARG A 224 3.77 -30.27 17.26
CA ARG A 224 3.33 -31.67 17.07
C ARG A 224 2.55 -31.83 15.78
N VAL A 225 1.63 -30.92 15.48
CA VAL A 225 0.87 -30.90 14.21
C VAL A 225 1.83 -30.78 13.02
N LEU A 226 2.80 -29.89 13.11
CA LEU A 226 3.80 -29.68 12.07
C LEU A 226 4.56 -31.01 11.78
N ARG A 227 5.19 -31.59 12.78
CA ARG A 227 5.95 -32.84 12.62
C ARG A 227 5.10 -34.03 12.16
N ASP A 228 3.82 -34.06 12.48
CA ASP A 228 2.90 -35.10 12.02
C ASP A 228 2.63 -34.97 10.51
N ILE A 229 2.50 -33.75 10.01
CA ILE A 229 2.37 -33.45 8.59
C ILE A 229 3.68 -33.76 7.85
N GLU A 230 4.83 -33.33 8.37
CA GLU A 230 6.14 -33.53 7.75
C GLU A 230 6.40 -35.01 7.49
N ARG A 231 6.09 -35.93 8.47
CA ARG A 231 6.24 -37.37 8.31
C ARG A 231 5.39 -37.97 7.19
N GLN A 232 4.29 -37.32 6.84
CA GLN A 232 3.34 -37.80 5.84
C GLN A 232 3.42 -37.05 4.51
N LEU A 233 4.27 -36.01 4.42
CA LEU A 233 4.40 -35.15 3.25
C LEU A 233 4.77 -35.90 1.97
N GLY A 234 5.54 -36.98 2.09
CA GLY A 234 5.91 -37.85 0.96
C GLY A 234 4.71 -38.50 0.26
N LYS A 235 3.62 -38.74 1.01
CA LYS A 235 2.37 -39.34 0.48
C LYS A 235 1.51 -38.41 -0.31
N VAL A 236 1.74 -37.06 -0.20
CA VAL A 236 0.95 -36.04 -0.91
C VAL A 236 1.42 -35.97 -2.34
N PRO A 237 0.52 -36.07 -3.35
CA PRO A 237 0.87 -35.93 -4.77
C PRO A 237 1.52 -34.58 -5.08
N VAL A 238 2.43 -34.58 -6.03
CA VAL A 238 3.05 -33.34 -6.51
C VAL A 238 1.99 -32.47 -7.19
N GLY A 239 1.91 -31.21 -6.80
CA GLY A 239 0.92 -30.25 -7.30
C GLY A 239 0.81 -29.01 -6.43
N ALA A 240 -0.10 -28.12 -6.78
CA ALA A 240 -0.30 -26.83 -6.10
C ALA A 240 -0.58 -26.96 -4.59
N LEU A 241 -1.31 -28.00 -4.18
CA LEU A 241 -1.61 -28.26 -2.77
C LEU A 241 -0.35 -28.63 -1.97
N LYS A 242 0.51 -29.50 -2.54
CA LYS A 242 1.79 -29.86 -1.91
C LYS A 242 2.71 -28.64 -1.79
N ALA A 243 2.77 -27.78 -2.83
CA ALA A 243 3.55 -26.54 -2.80
C ALA A 243 3.07 -25.61 -1.67
N ARG A 244 1.76 -25.37 -1.56
CA ARG A 244 1.16 -24.58 -0.45
C ARG A 244 1.47 -25.18 0.93
N LEU A 245 1.47 -26.50 1.03
CA LEU A 245 1.77 -27.20 2.29
C LEU A 245 3.23 -27.05 2.67
N VAL A 246 4.17 -27.19 1.72
CA VAL A 246 5.61 -26.97 1.92
C VAL A 246 5.90 -25.53 2.33
N GLU A 247 5.31 -24.55 1.67
CA GLU A 247 5.44 -23.15 2.04
C GLU A 247 4.95 -22.89 3.48
N MET A 248 3.78 -23.43 3.83
CA MET A 248 3.24 -23.26 5.19
C MET A 248 4.11 -23.95 6.24
N ILE A 249 4.66 -25.13 5.95
CA ILE A 249 5.63 -25.84 6.82
C ILE A 249 6.85 -24.95 7.06
N ALA A 250 7.43 -24.37 6.01
CA ALA A 250 8.60 -23.48 6.13
C ALA A 250 8.31 -22.26 7.00
N LEU A 251 7.16 -21.59 6.80
CA LEU A 251 6.74 -20.44 7.60
C LEU A 251 6.52 -20.81 9.07
N VAL A 252 5.88 -21.96 9.34
CA VAL A 252 5.61 -22.39 10.72
C VAL A 252 6.89 -22.86 11.40
N SER A 253 7.80 -23.49 10.69
CA SER A 253 9.13 -23.89 11.22
C SER A 253 9.93 -22.64 11.62
N ARG A 254 9.95 -21.60 10.76
CA ARG A 254 10.53 -20.30 11.09
C ARG A 254 9.87 -19.67 12.33
N LEU A 255 8.54 -19.68 12.41
CA LEU A 255 7.80 -19.16 13.56
C LEU A 255 8.15 -19.89 14.86
N LEU A 256 8.26 -21.22 14.83
CA LEU A 256 8.59 -22.04 16.00
C LEU A 256 10.05 -21.87 16.44
N ALA A 257 10.96 -21.56 15.53
CA ALA A 257 12.37 -21.29 15.84
C ALA A 257 12.61 -19.93 16.47
N GLN A 258 11.73 -18.96 16.26
CA GLN A 258 11.90 -17.55 16.69
C GLN A 258 12.10 -17.41 18.20
N LYS A 259 13.04 -16.52 18.56
CA LYS A 259 13.32 -16.06 19.92
C LYS A 259 12.87 -14.62 20.12
N PRO A 260 12.66 -14.14 21.37
CA PRO A 260 12.18 -12.78 21.64
C PRO A 260 13.04 -11.66 21.04
N LYS A 261 14.37 -11.82 20.99
CA LYS A 261 15.31 -10.80 20.51
C LYS A 261 15.75 -10.94 19.07
N ASP A 262 15.21 -11.91 18.33
CA ASP A 262 15.59 -12.11 16.92
C ASP A 262 15.19 -10.90 16.07
N LYS A 263 16.05 -10.54 15.13
CA LYS A 263 15.75 -9.60 14.04
C LYS A 263 14.87 -10.28 12.99
N ARG A 264 14.11 -9.51 12.20
CA ARG A 264 13.26 -9.99 11.09
C ARG A 264 12.33 -11.14 11.49
N LYS A 265 11.64 -10.98 12.62
CA LYS A 265 10.65 -11.95 13.10
C LYS A 265 9.44 -12.00 12.17
N LEU A 266 8.77 -13.15 12.14
CA LEU A 266 7.50 -13.31 11.47
C LEU A 266 6.38 -12.76 12.38
N TYR A 267 5.64 -11.78 11.89
CA TYR A 267 4.53 -11.14 12.60
C TYR A 267 3.17 -11.53 12.02
N SER A 268 3.14 -12.08 10.80
CA SER A 268 1.93 -12.59 10.16
C SER A 268 2.26 -13.79 9.27
N LEU A 269 1.33 -14.74 9.19
CA LEU A 269 1.46 -15.92 8.31
C LEU A 269 0.90 -15.69 6.90
N HIS A 270 0.12 -14.64 6.70
CA HIS A 270 -0.42 -14.29 5.38
C HIS A 270 0.29 -13.07 4.79
N GLU A 271 1.05 -12.35 5.59
CA GLU A 271 1.90 -11.23 5.22
C GLU A 271 3.29 -11.42 5.89
N PRO A 272 4.13 -12.34 5.38
CA PRO A 272 5.41 -12.67 6.02
C PRO A 272 6.44 -11.54 5.97
N ALA A 273 6.27 -10.58 5.04
CA ALA A 273 7.16 -9.45 4.81
C ALA A 273 6.92 -8.27 5.77
N VAL A 274 5.88 -8.34 6.63
CA VAL A 274 5.56 -7.25 7.56
C VAL A 274 6.70 -6.97 8.53
N ASP A 275 7.10 -5.71 8.59
CA ASP A 275 8.09 -5.22 9.55
C ASP A 275 7.44 -4.73 10.85
N CYS A 276 8.21 -4.80 11.94
CA CYS A 276 7.88 -4.20 13.23
C CYS A 276 8.68 -2.91 13.39
N ILE A 277 8.01 -1.78 13.28
CA ILE A 277 8.63 -0.46 13.26
C ILE A 277 8.33 0.25 14.58
N SER A 278 9.38 0.74 15.24
CA SER A 278 9.26 1.53 16.47
C SER A 278 9.65 2.98 16.18
N LYS A 279 8.68 3.89 16.29
CA LYS A 279 8.90 5.35 16.13
C LYS A 279 8.91 6.11 17.46
N GLY A 280 9.06 5.42 18.58
CA GLY A 280 9.15 6.06 19.91
C GLY A 280 7.87 6.74 20.38
N LYS A 281 6.71 6.49 19.74
CA LYS A 281 5.42 7.05 20.15
C LYS A 281 4.97 6.48 21.50
N ALA A 282 4.58 7.34 22.44
CA ALA A 282 4.17 6.95 23.78
C ALA A 282 2.95 6.00 23.78
N HIS A 283 1.94 6.27 22.96
CA HIS A 283 0.71 5.47 22.91
C HIS A 283 0.82 4.20 22.07
N LYS A 284 1.70 4.17 21.05
CA LYS A 284 1.84 3.06 20.12
C LYS A 284 3.30 2.79 19.84
N ARG A 285 3.90 2.00 20.71
CA ARG A 285 5.34 1.70 20.65
C ARG A 285 5.76 0.99 19.36
N TYR A 286 4.92 0.11 18.83
CA TYR A 286 5.20 -0.69 17.63
C TYR A 286 4.07 -0.55 16.62
N GLU A 287 4.43 -0.30 15.37
CA GLU A 287 3.56 -0.32 14.20
C GLU A 287 4.00 -1.49 13.31
N PHE A 288 3.03 -2.23 12.76
CA PHE A 288 3.30 -3.42 11.94
C PHE A 288 2.91 -3.14 10.49
N GLY A 289 3.88 -2.94 9.64
CA GLY A 289 3.63 -2.55 8.25
C GLY A 289 4.91 -2.27 7.50
N THR A 290 4.82 -1.37 6.54
CA THR A 290 5.93 -0.94 5.68
C THR A 290 6.20 0.54 5.91
N LYS A 291 7.48 0.92 5.94
CA LYS A 291 7.88 2.33 5.99
C LYS A 291 7.62 2.95 4.62
N VAL A 292 7.10 4.16 4.59
CA VAL A 292 6.86 4.93 3.36
C VAL A 292 7.61 6.25 3.45
N SER A 293 8.42 6.55 2.44
CA SER A 293 9.02 7.86 2.22
C SER A 293 8.00 8.77 1.55
N VAL A 294 7.90 10.01 2.00
CA VAL A 294 7.01 11.03 1.45
C VAL A 294 7.84 12.28 1.19
N ALA A 295 7.81 12.77 -0.05
CA ALA A 295 8.42 14.02 -0.45
C ALA A 295 7.33 15.02 -0.83
N THR A 296 7.41 16.24 -0.28
CA THR A 296 6.48 17.33 -0.59
C THR A 296 7.22 18.59 -0.97
N THR A 297 6.59 19.48 -1.75
CA THR A 297 7.12 20.82 -1.93
C THR A 297 7.12 21.55 -0.58
N ASN A 298 8.25 22.19 -0.21
CA ASN A 298 8.41 22.81 1.12
C ASN A 298 7.40 23.95 1.37
N ARG A 299 6.99 24.68 0.34
CA ARG A 299 6.08 25.82 0.48
C ARG A 299 4.61 25.42 0.37
N GLY A 300 4.25 24.65 -0.64
CA GLY A 300 2.85 24.30 -0.96
C GLY A 300 2.37 23.02 -0.26
N GLY A 301 3.29 22.12 0.17
CA GLY A 301 2.94 20.82 0.71
C GLY A 301 2.43 19.83 -0.36
N PHE A 302 2.59 20.15 -1.65
CA PHE A 302 2.18 19.25 -2.73
C PHE A 302 3.09 18.03 -2.78
N VAL A 303 2.52 16.83 -2.88
CA VAL A 303 3.27 15.56 -2.93
C VAL A 303 3.96 15.43 -4.27
N VAL A 304 5.27 15.22 -4.24
CA VAL A 304 6.13 15.12 -5.42
C VAL A 304 6.97 13.84 -5.42
N GLY A 305 6.78 12.98 -4.44
CA GLY A 305 7.40 11.66 -4.36
C GLY A 305 6.81 10.85 -3.20
N MET A 306 6.60 9.56 -3.44
CA MET A 306 6.09 8.64 -2.43
C MET A 306 6.49 7.22 -2.77
N ARG A 307 7.14 6.52 -1.84
CA ARG A 307 7.66 5.16 -2.07
C ARG A 307 7.62 4.30 -0.81
N ALA A 308 7.23 3.04 -0.98
CA ALA A 308 7.31 2.03 0.07
C ALA A 308 8.75 1.52 0.24
N LEU A 309 9.22 1.42 1.48
CA LEU A 309 10.58 1.04 1.84
C LEU A 309 10.55 -0.28 2.61
N SER A 310 10.85 -1.38 1.94
CA SER A 310 10.87 -2.71 2.55
C SER A 310 12.06 -2.90 3.49
N GLY A 311 11.86 -3.69 4.57
CA GLY A 311 12.93 -4.05 5.51
C GLY A 311 13.28 -2.96 6.52
N ASN A 312 12.45 -1.91 6.65
CA ASN A 312 12.61 -0.81 7.60
C ASN A 312 14.03 -0.20 7.59
N PRO A 313 14.54 0.30 6.43
CA PRO A 313 15.87 0.88 6.35
C PRO A 313 16.00 2.11 7.24
N TYR A 314 17.25 2.48 7.58
CA TYR A 314 17.54 3.73 8.26
C TYR A 314 17.19 4.92 7.36
N ASP A 315 16.53 5.95 7.88
CA ASP A 315 16.00 7.06 7.08
C ASP A 315 17.10 7.78 6.27
N GLY A 316 18.28 7.94 6.84
CA GLY A 316 19.43 8.54 6.13
C GLY A 316 19.79 7.81 4.85
N HIS A 317 19.69 6.49 4.81
CA HIS A 317 20.02 5.69 3.63
C HIS A 317 18.96 5.76 2.52
N THR A 318 17.77 6.26 2.82
CA THR A 318 16.67 6.34 1.85
C THR A 318 16.56 7.70 1.16
N LEU A 319 17.36 8.69 1.58
CA LEU A 319 17.22 10.05 1.08
C LEU A 319 17.62 10.18 -0.38
N ALA A 320 18.69 9.49 -0.81
CA ALA A 320 19.16 9.53 -2.19
C ALA A 320 18.09 9.01 -3.15
N GLU A 321 17.49 7.85 -2.84
CA GLU A 321 16.39 7.24 -3.63
C GLU A 321 15.15 8.12 -3.66
N ALA A 322 14.81 8.77 -2.53
CA ALA A 322 13.67 9.68 -2.47
C ALA A 322 13.86 10.93 -3.34
N LEU A 323 15.09 11.48 -3.38
CA LEU A 323 15.42 12.63 -4.22
C LEU A 323 15.46 12.25 -5.71
N GLU A 324 15.98 11.07 -6.05
CA GLU A 324 15.96 10.52 -7.40
C GLU A 324 14.52 10.32 -7.89
N GLN A 325 13.63 9.78 -7.07
CA GLN A 325 12.23 9.65 -7.42
C GLN A 325 11.58 11.01 -7.69
N VAL A 326 11.85 12.03 -6.86
CA VAL A 326 11.34 13.38 -7.10
C VAL A 326 11.84 13.91 -8.45
N GLU A 327 13.11 13.71 -8.79
CA GLU A 327 13.68 14.12 -10.07
C GLU A 327 12.98 13.42 -11.25
N ILE A 328 12.77 12.11 -11.16
CA ILE A 328 12.08 11.33 -12.20
C ILE A 328 10.63 11.80 -12.38
N LEU A 329 9.88 11.97 -11.28
CA LEU A 329 8.46 12.29 -11.33
C LEU A 329 8.17 13.75 -11.73
N THR A 330 9.12 14.67 -11.53
CA THR A 330 8.91 16.12 -11.76
C THR A 330 9.71 16.66 -12.93
N ASP A 331 10.61 15.84 -13.52
CA ASP A 331 11.62 16.26 -14.50
C ASP A 331 12.49 17.43 -13.99
N GLN A 332 12.62 17.54 -12.67
CA GLN A 332 13.40 18.59 -12.04
C GLN A 332 14.11 18.08 -10.77
N ARG A 333 15.44 18.21 -10.73
CA ARG A 333 16.21 17.90 -9.53
C ARG A 333 16.03 18.98 -8.46
N PRO A 334 15.71 18.61 -7.22
CA PRO A 334 15.66 19.56 -6.11
C PRO A 334 17.04 20.15 -5.80
N GLU A 335 17.08 21.46 -5.55
CA GLU A 335 18.31 22.15 -5.10
C GLU A 335 18.50 21.99 -3.58
N PHE A 336 17.38 21.93 -2.84
CA PHE A 336 17.37 21.92 -1.38
C PHE A 336 16.40 20.84 -0.83
N ALA A 337 16.87 20.06 0.13
CA ALA A 337 16.05 19.11 0.87
C ALA A 337 16.02 19.46 2.37
N PHE A 338 14.85 19.44 2.97
CA PHE A 338 14.61 19.72 4.39
C PHE A 338 14.12 18.44 5.07
N VAL A 339 14.91 17.93 6.02
CA VAL A 339 14.67 16.62 6.65
C VAL A 339 14.77 16.71 8.17
N ASP A 340 14.30 15.68 8.86
CA ASP A 340 14.44 15.59 10.30
C ASP A 340 15.82 15.08 10.75
N ARG A 341 16.03 14.89 12.06
CA ARG A 341 17.29 14.40 12.61
C ARG A 341 17.57 12.93 12.29
N GLY A 342 16.57 12.18 11.91
CA GLY A 342 16.68 10.78 11.53
C GLY A 342 17.50 10.56 10.26
N TYR A 343 17.68 11.60 9.45
CA TYR A 343 18.44 11.56 8.20
C TYR A 343 19.94 11.88 8.34
N ARG A 344 20.49 11.92 9.54
CA ARG A 344 21.94 12.14 9.74
C ARG A 344 22.74 11.05 9.03
N GLY A 345 23.85 11.44 8.39
CA GLY A 345 24.70 10.49 7.65
C GLY A 345 24.07 10.02 6.33
N HIS A 346 23.28 10.86 5.68
CA HIS A 346 22.53 10.54 4.45
C HIS A 346 23.41 10.30 3.21
N GLY A 347 24.67 10.75 3.20
CA GLY A 347 25.59 10.52 2.07
C GLY A 347 25.22 11.21 0.74
N VAL A 348 24.24 12.11 0.73
CA VAL A 348 23.81 12.85 -0.47
C VAL A 348 24.72 14.05 -0.67
N GLU A 349 25.34 14.17 -1.84
CA GLU A 349 26.31 15.24 -2.16
C GLU A 349 25.76 16.28 -3.15
N ASN A 350 24.87 15.85 -4.05
CA ASN A 350 24.40 16.67 -5.18
C ASN A 350 23.18 17.56 -4.86
N VAL A 351 22.61 17.47 -3.66
CA VAL A 351 21.49 18.28 -3.17
C VAL A 351 21.87 18.86 -1.81
N LYS A 352 21.57 20.13 -1.58
CA LYS A 352 21.87 20.77 -0.32
C LYS A 352 20.87 20.37 0.76
N VAL A 353 21.28 19.47 1.66
CA VAL A 353 20.39 18.90 2.70
C VAL A 353 20.49 19.71 3.99
N PHE A 354 19.33 20.15 4.49
CA PHE A 354 19.19 20.83 5.77
C PHE A 354 18.47 19.94 6.78
N ILE A 355 19.21 19.54 7.81
CA ILE A 355 18.69 18.67 8.88
C ILE A 355 18.13 19.55 10.01
N SER A 356 16.95 19.21 10.52
CA SER A 356 16.31 19.90 11.63
C SER A 356 17.22 19.99 12.85
N GLY A 357 17.33 21.21 13.43
CA GLY A 357 18.18 21.49 14.60
C GLY A 357 19.64 21.81 14.27
N ALA A 358 20.02 21.90 12.98
CA ALA A 358 21.31 22.42 12.57
C ALA A 358 21.43 23.92 12.97
N LYS A 359 22.57 24.30 13.58
CA LYS A 359 22.84 25.69 13.99
C LYS A 359 23.84 26.38 13.06
N ARG A 360 24.79 25.63 12.46
CA ARG A 360 25.83 26.16 11.57
C ARG A 360 25.31 26.25 10.14
N GLY A 361 25.67 27.30 9.41
CA GLY A 361 25.29 27.50 8.01
C GLY A 361 23.80 27.78 7.76
N VAL A 362 23.03 28.14 8.80
CA VAL A 362 21.60 28.40 8.70
C VAL A 362 21.35 29.91 8.73
N THR A 363 21.00 30.47 7.57
CA THR A 363 20.54 31.87 7.45
C THR A 363 19.12 32.02 7.99
N ARG A 364 18.64 33.26 8.21
CA ARG A 364 17.26 33.52 8.64
C ARG A 364 16.21 32.90 7.67
N THR A 365 16.48 32.95 6.37
CA THR A 365 15.63 32.35 5.34
C THR A 365 15.59 30.83 5.47
N ILE A 366 16.75 30.18 5.61
CA ILE A 366 16.83 28.72 5.80
C ILE A 366 16.13 28.30 7.10
N ALA A 367 16.31 29.07 8.19
CA ALA A 367 15.62 28.82 9.45
C ALA A 367 14.10 28.87 9.32
N LYS A 368 13.56 29.78 8.48
CA LYS A 368 12.13 29.84 8.16
C LYS A 368 11.68 28.60 7.38
N LEU A 369 12.45 28.13 6.39
CA LEU A 369 12.16 26.94 5.59
C LEU A 369 12.26 25.66 6.45
N LEU A 370 13.25 25.56 7.35
CA LEU A 370 13.36 24.46 8.31
C LEU A 370 12.18 24.39 9.27
N ARG A 371 11.65 25.52 9.72
CA ARG A 371 10.40 25.54 10.53
C ARG A 371 9.20 25.02 9.73
N ARG A 372 9.12 25.35 8.45
CA ARG A 372 8.04 24.84 7.57
C ARG A 372 8.11 23.32 7.36
N ARG A 373 9.26 22.66 7.59
CA ARG A 373 9.37 21.21 7.53
C ARG A 373 8.26 20.50 8.32
N SER A 374 7.90 21.03 9.49
CA SER A 374 6.85 20.41 10.32
C SER A 374 5.47 20.38 9.63
N ALA A 375 5.26 21.16 8.56
CA ALA A 375 4.01 21.13 7.79
C ALA A 375 3.79 19.79 7.03
N ILE A 376 4.83 18.95 6.90
CA ILE A 376 4.66 17.59 6.33
C ILE A 376 3.88 16.67 7.28
N GLU A 377 3.94 16.90 8.60
CA GLU A 377 3.26 16.05 9.59
C GLU A 377 1.71 16.09 9.44
N PRO A 378 1.05 17.26 9.36
CA PRO A 378 -0.37 17.36 9.03
C PRO A 378 -0.69 16.72 7.67
N MET A 379 0.16 16.92 6.64
CA MET A 379 -0.06 16.31 5.31
C MET A 379 -0.06 14.79 5.38
N ILE A 380 0.92 14.19 6.07
CA ILE A 380 0.92 12.75 6.36
C ILE A 380 -0.31 12.34 7.17
N GLY A 381 -0.77 13.20 8.09
CA GLY A 381 -2.02 12.99 8.82
C GLY A 381 -3.22 12.86 7.88
N HIS A 382 -3.39 13.79 6.94
CA HIS A 382 -4.45 13.74 5.92
C HIS A 382 -4.33 12.52 5.01
N MET A 383 -3.14 12.19 4.52
CA MET A 383 -2.92 10.97 3.73
C MET A 383 -3.37 9.71 4.51
N LYS A 384 -3.19 9.69 5.82
CA LYS A 384 -3.61 8.56 6.66
C LYS A 384 -5.11 8.51 6.89
N THR A 385 -5.74 9.65 7.20
CA THR A 385 -7.17 9.70 7.52
C THR A 385 -8.03 9.70 6.26
N ASP A 386 -7.70 10.54 5.30
CA ASP A 386 -8.51 10.79 4.11
C ASP A 386 -8.04 9.92 2.93
N GLY A 387 -6.72 9.76 2.74
CA GLY A 387 -6.09 8.99 1.67
C GLY A 387 -5.87 7.49 1.96
N ARG A 388 -6.43 6.91 3.02
CA ARG A 388 -6.33 5.49 3.39
C ARG A 388 -4.94 4.96 3.76
N LEU A 389 -3.90 5.79 3.80
CA LEU A 389 -2.53 5.36 4.10
C LEU A 389 -2.36 4.75 5.50
N THR A 390 -3.37 4.85 6.37
CA THR A 390 -3.36 4.23 7.71
C THR A 390 -3.17 2.73 7.62
N ARG A 391 -3.82 2.04 6.66
CA ARG A 391 -3.81 0.58 6.59
C ARG A 391 -3.88 0.08 5.15
N CYS A 392 -2.81 -0.57 4.68
CA CYS A 392 -2.74 -1.19 3.37
C CYS A 392 -3.57 -2.50 3.33
N PRO A 393 -4.59 -2.60 2.47
CA PRO A 393 -5.35 -3.82 2.28
C PRO A 393 -4.69 -4.79 1.29
N LEU A 394 -3.77 -4.31 0.45
CA LEU A 394 -3.10 -5.10 -0.58
C LEU A 394 -2.05 -6.01 0.03
N LYS A 395 -1.74 -7.12 -0.64
CA LYS A 395 -0.82 -8.14 -0.16
C LYS A 395 0.57 -8.02 -0.78
N GLY A 396 1.57 -8.44 0.00
CA GLY A 396 2.95 -8.51 -0.42
C GLY A 396 3.63 -7.14 -0.54
N THR A 397 4.89 -7.15 -0.93
CA THR A 397 5.71 -5.95 -1.15
C THR A 397 5.23 -5.12 -2.32
N ASP A 398 4.81 -5.76 -3.41
CA ASP A 398 4.27 -5.08 -4.60
C ASP A 398 2.95 -4.37 -4.25
N GLY A 399 2.09 -5.01 -3.43
CA GLY A 399 0.89 -4.37 -2.91
C GLY A 399 1.20 -3.15 -2.04
N ASP A 400 2.29 -3.18 -1.26
CA ASP A 400 2.74 -2.03 -0.47
C ASP A 400 3.23 -0.89 -1.36
N ALA A 401 4.04 -1.20 -2.38
CA ALA A 401 4.57 -0.24 -3.34
C ALA A 401 3.41 0.47 -4.07
N ILE A 402 2.50 -0.29 -4.65
CA ILE A 402 1.32 0.24 -5.36
C ILE A 402 0.46 1.12 -4.44
N PHE A 403 0.14 0.61 -3.24
CA PHE A 403 -0.77 1.33 -2.33
C PHE A 403 -0.16 2.58 -1.69
N ALA A 404 1.16 2.62 -1.57
CA ALA A 404 1.85 3.80 -1.05
C ALA A 404 1.77 4.98 -2.02
N VAL A 405 1.83 4.72 -3.34
CA VAL A 405 1.86 5.77 -4.37
C VAL A 405 0.46 6.24 -4.75
N LEU A 406 -0.53 5.35 -4.76
CA LEU A 406 -1.94 5.69 -5.00
C LEU A 406 -2.53 6.54 -3.88
#